data_9cbfee002654bdc2e52e6324463446de
#
_entry.id   9cbfee002654bdc2e52e6324463446de
#
_cell.length_a   1.000
_cell.length_b   1.000
_cell.length_c   1.000
_cell.angle_alpha   90.00
_cell.angle_beta   90.00
_cell.angle_gamma   90.00
#
_symmetry.space_group_name_H-M   'P 1'
#
loop_
_entity.id
_entity.type
_entity.pdbx_description
1 polymer ?
#
loop_
_entity_poly.entity_id
_entity_poly.type
_entity_poly.pdbx_seq_one_letter_code
_entity_poly.pdbx_strand_id
1 'polypeptide(L)'
;GRARELYIAAAQRGSAKAQYVVGTMYRFAQYGATRDIAEAVKWYLKAADQGMPTAQFALGRMLMEGKGVVRDDAAAMQWLSLAHVNGSKRAEDYIKTLLKRMDPAEVRAIRDRMTENAKSAG
;
A
#
# COMPACT_ATOMS: atom_id res chain seq x y z
N GLY A 1 7.60 -16.84 -17.15
CA GLY A 1 8.95 -17.30 -17.14
C GLY A 1 9.44 -17.72 -15.76
N ARG A 2 10.66 -18.14 -15.74
CA ARG A 2 11.26 -18.66 -14.51
C ARG A 2 11.34 -17.61 -13.39
N ALA A 3 11.64 -16.36 -13.74
CA ALA A 3 11.73 -15.29 -12.75
C ALA A 3 10.40 -15.10 -12.01
N ARG A 4 9.29 -15.09 -12.75
CA ARG A 4 7.95 -14.97 -12.16
C ARG A 4 7.69 -16.11 -11.17
N GLU A 5 7.99 -17.34 -11.57
CA GLU A 5 7.78 -18.51 -10.72
C GLU A 5 8.59 -18.44 -9.42
N LEU A 6 9.83 -17.98 -9.50
CA LEU A 6 10.71 -17.85 -8.34
C LEU A 6 10.21 -16.77 -7.37
N TYR A 7 9.78 -15.62 -7.90
CA TYR A 7 9.24 -14.55 -7.06
C TYR A 7 7.94 -14.99 -6.38
N ILE A 8 7.05 -15.66 -7.12
CA ILE A 8 5.78 -16.16 -6.56
C ILE A 8 6.08 -17.16 -5.44
N ALA A 9 7.01 -18.09 -5.65
CA ALA A 9 7.38 -19.07 -4.63
C ALA A 9 7.91 -18.40 -3.36
N ALA A 10 8.80 -17.40 -3.51
CA ALA A 10 9.33 -16.65 -2.37
C ALA A 10 8.23 -15.86 -1.65
N ALA A 11 7.32 -15.25 -2.41
CA ALA A 11 6.20 -14.50 -1.87
C ALA A 11 5.27 -15.40 -1.06
N GLN A 12 5.00 -16.61 -1.55
CA GLN A 12 4.17 -17.59 -0.87
C GLN A 12 4.81 -18.06 0.45
N ARG A 13 6.15 -18.01 0.53
CA ARG A 13 6.88 -18.33 1.75
C ARG A 13 6.92 -17.20 2.76
N GLY A 14 6.35 -16.05 2.43
CA GLY A 14 6.23 -14.93 3.35
C GLY A 14 7.22 -13.79 3.16
N SER A 15 8.04 -13.81 2.10
CA SER A 15 8.98 -12.71 1.82
C SER A 15 8.22 -11.44 1.44
N ALA A 16 8.29 -10.40 2.26
CA ALA A 16 7.64 -9.11 1.98
C ALA A 16 8.16 -8.51 0.67
N LYS A 17 9.48 -8.56 0.46
CA LYS A 17 10.09 -8.05 -0.77
C LYS A 17 9.55 -8.77 -2.00
N ALA A 18 9.47 -10.11 -1.95
CA ALA A 18 8.93 -10.91 -3.06
C ALA A 18 7.45 -10.62 -3.27
N GLN A 19 6.67 -10.46 -2.20
CA GLN A 19 5.26 -10.10 -2.29
C GLN A 19 5.07 -8.75 -2.99
N TYR A 20 5.90 -7.78 -2.66
CA TYR A 20 5.88 -6.48 -3.32
C TYR A 20 6.22 -6.62 -4.81
N VAL A 21 7.25 -7.40 -5.16
CA VAL A 21 7.63 -7.64 -6.56
C VAL A 21 6.48 -8.33 -7.32
N VAL A 22 5.86 -9.34 -6.73
CA VAL A 22 4.72 -10.04 -7.35
C VAL A 22 3.55 -9.08 -7.58
N GLY A 23 3.26 -8.22 -6.60
CA GLY A 23 2.24 -7.18 -6.77
C GLY A 23 2.55 -6.27 -7.95
N THR A 24 3.80 -5.85 -8.08
CA THR A 24 4.25 -4.99 -9.17
C THR A 24 4.16 -5.70 -10.52
N MET A 25 4.45 -7.00 -10.57
CA MET A 25 4.30 -7.80 -11.78
C MET A 25 2.87 -7.76 -12.32
N TYR A 26 1.90 -7.97 -11.44
CA TYR A 26 0.49 -7.94 -11.82
C TYR A 26 -0.01 -6.53 -12.14
N ARG A 27 0.53 -5.53 -11.44
CA ARG A 27 0.12 -4.14 -11.67
C ARG A 27 0.56 -3.64 -13.04
N PHE A 28 1.75 -4.02 -13.48
CA PHE A 28 2.36 -3.50 -14.72
C PHE A 28 2.61 -4.56 -15.79
N ALA A 29 2.04 -5.74 -15.64
CA ALA A 29 2.19 -6.84 -16.60
C ALA A 29 3.66 -7.18 -16.86
N GLN A 30 4.45 -7.35 -15.80
CA GLN A 30 5.88 -7.68 -15.90
C GLN A 30 6.12 -9.18 -15.80
N TYR A 31 7.25 -9.63 -16.30
CA TYR A 31 7.70 -11.04 -16.23
C TYR A 31 6.69 -12.02 -16.79
N GLY A 32 5.96 -11.62 -17.82
CA GLY A 32 4.97 -12.47 -18.45
C GLY A 32 3.62 -12.58 -17.75
N ALA A 33 3.43 -11.83 -16.67
CA ALA A 33 2.14 -11.81 -15.97
C ALA A 33 1.14 -10.98 -16.75
N THR A 34 -0.13 -11.40 -16.73
CA THR A 34 -1.22 -10.59 -17.24
C THR A 34 -1.58 -9.53 -16.21
N ARG A 35 -1.81 -8.30 -16.65
CA ARG A 35 -2.19 -7.22 -15.73
C ARG A 35 -3.45 -7.59 -14.95
N ASP A 36 -3.36 -7.51 -13.63
CA ASP A 36 -4.45 -7.82 -12.73
C ASP A 36 -4.30 -6.99 -11.47
N ILE A 37 -5.04 -5.87 -11.41
CA ILE A 37 -4.93 -4.93 -10.29
C ILE A 37 -5.42 -5.55 -8.97
N ALA A 38 -6.47 -6.38 -9.02
CA ALA A 38 -6.96 -7.05 -7.82
C ALA A 38 -5.88 -7.97 -7.22
N GLU A 39 -5.18 -8.72 -8.07
CA GLU A 39 -4.07 -9.56 -7.63
C GLU A 39 -2.92 -8.72 -7.08
N ALA A 40 -2.63 -7.60 -7.73
CA ALA A 40 -1.58 -6.68 -7.27
C ALA A 40 -1.87 -6.17 -5.87
N VAL A 41 -3.10 -5.72 -5.63
CA VAL A 41 -3.52 -5.22 -4.30
C VAL A 41 -3.38 -6.31 -3.24
N LYS A 42 -3.78 -7.52 -3.56
CA LYS A 42 -3.69 -8.67 -2.65
C LYS A 42 -2.25 -8.90 -2.18
N TRP A 43 -1.29 -8.90 -3.10
CA TRP A 43 0.11 -9.11 -2.77
C TRP A 43 0.73 -7.90 -2.06
N TYR A 44 0.37 -6.68 -2.48
CA TYR A 44 0.82 -5.47 -1.80
C TYR A 44 0.32 -5.44 -0.34
N LEU A 45 -0.93 -5.87 -0.10
CA LEU A 45 -1.47 -5.94 1.26
C LEU A 45 -0.64 -6.87 2.14
N LYS A 46 -0.25 -8.03 1.62
CA LYS A 46 0.58 -8.98 2.37
C LYS A 46 1.92 -8.35 2.77
N ALA A 47 2.57 -7.67 1.84
CA ALA A 47 3.84 -7.00 2.12
C ALA A 47 3.66 -5.81 3.07
N ALA A 48 2.60 -5.03 2.87
CA ALA A 48 2.31 -3.86 3.70
C ALA A 48 1.99 -4.26 5.14
N ASP A 49 1.29 -5.38 5.34
CA ASP A 49 0.97 -5.90 6.67
C ASP A 49 2.23 -6.32 7.43
N GLN A 50 3.31 -6.60 6.73
CA GLN A 50 4.60 -6.90 7.35
C GLN A 50 5.40 -5.63 7.69
N GLY A 51 4.83 -4.45 7.42
CA GLY A 51 5.47 -3.18 7.73
C GLY A 51 6.36 -2.63 6.61
N MET A 52 6.29 -3.18 5.40
CA MET A 52 7.11 -2.72 4.28
C MET A 52 6.64 -1.35 3.76
N PRO A 53 7.42 -0.27 3.96
CA PRO A 53 6.96 1.07 3.58
C PRO A 53 6.72 1.24 2.09
N THR A 54 7.49 0.57 1.24
CA THR A 54 7.31 0.64 -0.21
C THR A 54 5.93 0.11 -0.62
N ALA A 55 5.49 -1.00 -0.02
CA ALA A 55 4.18 -1.59 -0.30
C ALA A 55 3.06 -0.72 0.28
N GLN A 56 3.25 -0.18 1.47
CA GLN A 56 2.29 0.72 2.10
C GLN A 56 2.09 1.97 1.26
N PHE A 57 3.18 2.54 0.76
CA PHE A 57 3.13 3.70 -0.14
C PHE A 57 2.40 3.36 -1.45
N ALA A 58 2.70 2.21 -2.04
CA ALA A 58 2.06 1.78 -3.28
C ALA A 58 0.54 1.68 -3.12
N LEU A 59 0.07 1.07 -2.02
CA LEU A 59 -1.36 0.97 -1.72
C LEU A 59 -1.99 2.33 -1.52
N GLY A 60 -1.34 3.19 -0.74
CA GLY A 60 -1.85 4.53 -0.48
C GLY A 60 -2.02 5.32 -1.77
N ARG A 61 -1.02 5.27 -2.63
CA ARG A 61 -1.05 5.94 -3.92
C ARG A 61 -2.15 5.41 -4.82
N MET A 62 -2.31 4.08 -4.90
CA MET A 62 -3.36 3.46 -5.71
C MET A 62 -4.75 3.89 -5.26
N LEU A 63 -5.00 3.90 -3.96
CA LEU A 63 -6.27 4.31 -3.39
C LEU A 63 -6.54 5.81 -3.58
N MET A 64 -5.50 6.61 -3.53
CA MET A 64 -5.59 8.05 -3.75
C MET A 64 -5.92 8.39 -5.20
N GLU A 65 -5.32 7.64 -6.13
CA GLU A 65 -5.52 7.87 -7.57
C GLU A 65 -6.78 7.20 -8.12
N GLY A 66 -7.20 6.08 -7.52
CA GLY A 66 -8.38 5.35 -7.97
C GLY A 66 -8.23 4.67 -9.32
N LYS A 67 -7.01 4.32 -9.70
CA LYS A 67 -6.72 3.64 -10.98
C LYS A 67 -6.78 2.13 -10.80
N GLY A 68 -7.84 1.51 -11.30
CA GLY A 68 -8.04 0.07 -11.16
C GLY A 68 -8.58 -0.39 -9.82
N VAL A 69 -8.73 0.54 -8.88
CA VAL A 69 -9.38 0.34 -7.58
C VAL A 69 -10.29 1.52 -7.32
N VAL A 70 -11.29 1.33 -6.46
CA VAL A 70 -12.16 2.44 -6.06
C VAL A 70 -11.35 3.42 -5.21
N ARG A 71 -11.37 4.70 -5.59
CA ARG A 71 -10.69 5.75 -4.85
C ARG A 71 -11.22 5.82 -3.42
N ASP A 72 -10.31 5.86 -2.46
CA ASP A 72 -10.64 5.92 -1.03
C ASP A 72 -9.57 6.75 -0.32
N ASP A 73 -9.84 8.04 -0.14
CA ASP A 73 -8.87 8.97 0.45
C ASP A 73 -8.59 8.64 1.92
N ALA A 74 -9.59 8.13 2.66
CA ALA A 74 -9.40 7.76 4.06
C ALA A 74 -8.44 6.59 4.20
N ALA A 75 -8.64 5.54 3.41
CA ALA A 75 -7.73 4.39 3.40
C ALA A 75 -6.35 4.79 2.88
N ALA A 76 -6.30 5.64 1.85
CA ALA A 76 -5.04 6.15 1.31
C ALA A 76 -4.25 6.88 2.39
N MET A 77 -4.91 7.74 3.17
CA MET A 77 -4.26 8.47 4.26
C MET A 77 -3.66 7.53 5.31
N GLN A 78 -4.39 6.48 5.67
CA GLN A 78 -3.90 5.50 6.64
C GLN A 78 -2.64 4.80 6.14
N TRP A 79 -2.65 4.31 4.90
CA TRP A 79 -1.49 3.62 4.32
C TRP A 79 -0.30 4.56 4.13
N LEU A 80 -0.54 5.77 3.64
CA LEU A 80 0.53 6.76 3.45
C LEU A 80 1.15 7.17 4.77
N SER A 81 0.33 7.33 5.82
CA SER A 81 0.83 7.66 7.15
C SER A 81 1.71 6.56 7.73
N LEU A 82 1.29 5.29 7.56
CA LEU A 82 2.10 4.14 7.97
C LEU A 82 3.41 4.09 7.19
N ALA A 83 3.35 4.32 5.87
CA ALA A 83 4.54 4.34 5.05
C ALA A 83 5.52 5.42 5.53
N HIS A 84 5.01 6.61 5.85
CA HIS A 84 5.83 7.71 6.34
C HIS A 84 6.50 7.35 7.68
N VAL A 85 5.74 6.81 8.61
CA VAL A 85 6.28 6.38 9.92
C VAL A 85 7.35 5.32 9.74
N ASN A 86 7.19 4.44 8.76
CA ASN A 86 8.14 3.35 8.49
C ASN A 86 9.27 3.75 7.54
N GLY A 87 9.40 5.03 7.22
CA GLY A 87 10.57 5.56 6.52
C GLY A 87 10.38 6.00 5.07
N SER A 88 9.16 5.97 4.54
CA SER A 88 8.92 6.44 3.17
C SER A 88 8.87 7.96 3.12
N LYS A 89 9.89 8.57 2.53
CA LYS A 89 9.94 10.04 2.36
C LYS A 89 8.94 10.51 1.31
N ARG A 90 8.66 9.68 0.30
CA ARG A 90 7.71 10.03 -0.77
C ARG A 90 6.29 10.18 -0.26
N ALA A 91 5.93 9.43 0.80
CA ALA A 91 4.58 9.47 1.37
C ALA A 91 4.21 10.85 1.89
N GLU A 92 5.17 11.62 2.38
CA GLU A 92 4.92 12.96 2.93
C GLU A 92 4.24 13.89 1.94
N ASP A 93 4.73 13.94 0.71
CA ASP A 93 4.14 14.82 -0.33
C ASP A 93 2.71 14.41 -0.68
N TYR A 94 2.46 13.11 -0.73
CA TYR A 94 1.11 12.59 -1.01
C TYR A 94 0.15 12.87 0.14
N ILE A 95 0.64 12.79 1.38
CA ILE A 95 -0.16 13.15 2.56
C ILE A 95 -0.56 14.62 2.50
N LYS A 96 0.37 15.50 2.15
CA LYS A 96 0.08 16.94 2.02
C LYS A 96 -1.00 17.19 0.97
N THR A 97 -0.94 16.49 -0.16
CA THR A 97 -1.94 16.60 -1.22
C THR A 97 -3.32 16.15 -0.72
N LEU A 98 -3.37 15.03 0.00
CA LEU A 98 -4.62 14.53 0.57
C LEU A 98 -5.22 15.50 1.58
N LEU A 99 -4.39 16.08 2.45
CA LEU A 99 -4.87 17.03 3.45
C LEU A 99 -5.55 18.25 2.82
N LYS A 100 -5.11 18.66 1.64
CA LYS A 100 -5.69 19.80 0.93
C LYS A 100 -7.08 19.50 0.37
N ARG A 101 -7.38 18.23 0.07
CA ARG A 101 -8.65 17.87 -0.56
C ARG A 101 -9.62 17.15 0.38
N MET A 102 -9.19 16.76 1.56
CA MET A 102 -10.03 16.09 2.54
C MET A 102 -10.67 17.08 3.52
N ASP A 103 -11.87 16.76 3.98
CA ASP A 103 -12.56 17.50 5.02
C ASP A 103 -11.75 17.38 6.33
N PRO A 104 -11.53 18.50 7.07
CA PRO A 104 -10.83 18.45 8.37
C PRO A 104 -11.43 17.46 9.37
N ALA A 105 -12.76 17.26 9.35
CA ALA A 105 -13.41 16.29 10.22
C ALA A 105 -13.03 14.86 9.86
N GLU A 106 -12.91 14.56 8.56
CA GLU A 106 -12.45 13.25 8.10
C GLU A 106 -11.02 12.98 8.53
N VAL A 107 -10.15 13.99 8.39
CA VAL A 107 -8.74 13.88 8.78
C VAL A 107 -8.64 13.60 10.28
N ARG A 108 -9.43 14.32 11.08
CA ARG A 108 -9.46 14.13 12.54
C ARG A 108 -9.91 12.72 12.92
N ALA A 109 -10.96 12.23 12.26
CA ALA A 109 -11.47 10.88 12.51
C ALA A 109 -10.41 9.79 12.22
N ILE A 110 -9.65 9.96 11.14
CA ILE A 110 -8.57 9.04 10.79
C ILE A 110 -7.46 9.09 11.84
N ARG A 111 -7.06 10.29 12.24
CA ARG A 111 -6.02 10.49 13.25
C ARG A 111 -6.40 9.82 14.58
N ASP A 112 -7.64 10.02 15.02
CA ASP A 112 -8.14 9.43 16.26
C ASP A 112 -8.14 7.91 16.19
N ARG A 113 -8.55 7.35 15.05
CA ARG A 113 -8.57 5.91 14.83
C ARG A 113 -7.17 5.31 14.86
N MET A 114 -6.21 6.00 14.25
CA MET A 114 -4.80 5.55 14.26
C MET A 114 -4.22 5.62 15.67
N THR A 115 -4.56 6.65 16.44
CA THR A 115 -4.13 6.78 17.83
C THR A 115 -4.70 5.65 18.69
N GLU A 116 -5.98 5.32 18.49
CA GLU A 116 -6.61 4.20 19.21
C GLU A 116 -5.94 2.87 18.87
N ASN A 117 -5.66 2.63 17.58
CA ASN A 117 -4.98 1.41 17.16
C ASN A 117 -3.58 1.31 17.77
N ALA A 118 -2.86 2.42 17.85
CA ALA A 118 -1.53 2.45 18.47
C ALA A 118 -1.59 2.13 19.98
N LYS A 119 -2.60 2.66 20.67
CA LYS A 119 -2.81 2.37 22.10
C LYS A 119 -3.14 0.89 22.31
N SER A 120 -3.98 0.32 21.44
CA SER A 120 -4.36 -1.08 21.53
C SER A 120 -3.19 -2.01 21.25
N ALA A 121 -2.26 -1.61 20.40
CA ALA A 121 -1.07 -2.39 20.07
C ALA A 121 0.02 -2.30 21.15
N GLY A 122 -0.02 -1.21 21.93
CA GLY A 122 0.92 -1.01 23.04
C GLY A 122 0.47 -1.73 24.28
#